data_d733c0e77839919a3081ce2f06011957
#
_entry.id   d733c0e77839919a3081ce2f06011957
#
_cell.length_a   1.000
_cell.length_b   1.000
_cell.length_c   1.000
_cell.angle_alpha   90.00
_cell.angle_beta   90.00
_cell.angle_gamma   90.00
#
_symmetry.space_group_name_H-M   'P 1'
#
loop_
_entity.id
_entity.type
_entity.pdbx_description
1 polymer ?
#
loop_
_entity_poly.entity_id
_entity_poly.type
_entity_poly.pdbx_seq_one_letter_code
_entity_poly.pdbx_strand_id
1 'polypeptide(L)'
;MKVLEKISDFAGKWMAIIALLVAIIALAVPEPVHAILPTSWVNPLLGIVMFGMGMTLKLSDFKVVFTKPKAVITGILSQFIIMPLIAWVLCLVFQLPTELAVGVMLVGCCPGGTSSNVMTYLSKGDVALSVGMTACTTIMAPVVTPALVLLLAGQAVDVSYVSMLMSIVQVVLVPIALGFVINALASKVAQACSKVLPLVSVIAISLIIMAVVSANAAKLMTVGWLIIVVVMLMPIDRKSGSAGMPRPI
;
A
#
# COMPACT_ATOMS: atom_id res chain seq x y z
N MET A 1 20.51 15.89 13.91
CA MET A 1 19.44 14.90 14.15
C MET A 1 18.08 15.54 14.41
N LYS A 2 17.92 16.48 15.36
CA LYS A 2 16.63 17.17 15.64
C LYS A 2 16.00 17.91 14.45
N VAL A 3 16.79 18.43 13.51
CA VAL A 3 16.29 19.09 12.29
C VAL A 3 15.73 18.09 11.30
N LEU A 4 16.40 16.96 11.11
CA LEU A 4 15.93 15.86 10.24
C LEU A 4 14.63 15.23 10.77
N GLU A 5 14.50 15.07 12.09
CA GLU A 5 13.27 14.58 12.70
C GLU A 5 12.10 15.53 12.44
N LYS A 6 12.30 16.85 12.62
CA LYS A 6 11.26 17.84 12.31
C LYS A 6 10.86 17.88 10.84
N ILE A 7 11.83 17.72 9.92
CA ILE A 7 11.56 17.65 8.49
C ILE A 7 10.81 16.36 8.15
N SER A 8 11.19 15.24 8.75
CA SER A 8 10.54 13.94 8.59
C SER A 8 9.09 13.96 9.09
N ASP A 9 8.84 14.53 10.27
CA ASP A 9 7.50 14.68 10.82
C ASP A 9 6.63 15.63 10.00
N PHE A 10 7.22 16.72 9.51
CA PHE A 10 6.53 17.65 8.60
C PHE A 10 6.18 16.98 7.28
N ALA A 11 7.14 16.30 6.64
CA ALA A 11 6.93 15.58 5.39
C ALA A 11 5.86 14.47 5.55
N GLY A 12 5.87 13.74 6.65
CA GLY A 12 4.85 12.74 6.95
C GLY A 12 3.45 13.32 7.13
N LYS A 13 3.32 14.46 7.83
CA LYS A 13 2.03 15.15 8.01
C LYS A 13 1.46 15.69 6.69
N TRP A 14 2.32 16.19 5.82
CA TRP A 14 1.92 16.83 4.55
C TRP A 14 2.04 15.90 3.35
N MET A 15 2.30 14.61 3.58
CA MET A 15 2.52 13.61 2.53
C MET A 15 1.39 13.58 1.49
N ALA A 16 0.14 13.70 1.90
CA ALA A 16 -1.00 13.71 0.96
C ALA A 16 -0.97 14.94 0.04
N ILE A 17 -0.61 16.10 0.58
CA ILE A 17 -0.52 17.35 -0.20
C ILE A 17 0.70 17.31 -1.11
N ILE A 18 1.84 16.82 -0.62
CA ILE A 18 3.04 16.63 -1.43
C ILE A 18 2.74 15.69 -2.59
N ALA A 19 2.09 14.55 -2.33
CA ALA A 19 1.69 13.58 -3.36
C ALA A 19 0.77 14.20 -4.40
N LEU A 20 -0.21 15.01 -3.97
CA LEU A 20 -1.12 15.72 -4.87
C LEU A 20 -0.39 16.75 -5.74
N LEU A 21 0.47 17.57 -5.15
CA LEU A 21 1.26 18.57 -5.89
C LEU A 21 2.18 17.91 -6.92
N VAL A 22 2.86 16.82 -6.51
CA VAL A 22 3.74 16.06 -7.40
C VAL A 22 2.94 15.42 -8.55
N ALA A 23 1.74 14.90 -8.28
CA ALA A 23 0.86 14.36 -9.32
C ALA A 23 0.39 15.45 -10.29
N ILE A 24 0.03 16.64 -9.81
CA ILE A 24 -0.35 17.79 -10.66
C ILE A 24 0.83 18.21 -11.54
N ILE A 25 2.04 18.32 -11.00
CA ILE A 25 3.25 18.66 -11.76
C ILE A 25 3.51 17.60 -12.85
N ALA A 26 3.41 16.31 -12.50
CA ALA A 26 3.62 15.22 -13.45
C ALA A 26 2.58 15.19 -14.58
N LEU A 27 1.33 15.64 -14.31
CA LEU A 27 0.29 15.81 -15.32
C LEU A 27 0.51 17.03 -16.20
N ALA A 28 1.03 18.14 -15.63
CA ALA A 28 1.24 19.37 -16.35
C ALA A 28 2.41 19.29 -17.35
N VAL A 29 3.44 18.49 -17.01
CA VAL A 29 4.68 18.41 -17.81
C VAL A 29 5.11 16.92 -17.93
N PRO A 30 4.33 16.08 -18.62
CA PRO A 30 4.54 14.62 -18.62
C PRO A 30 5.83 14.21 -19.36
N GLU A 31 6.14 14.80 -20.52
CA GLU A 31 7.27 14.37 -21.36
C GLU A 31 8.63 14.54 -20.69
N PRO A 32 9.04 15.72 -20.16
CA PRO A 32 10.32 15.86 -19.51
C PRO A 32 10.43 15.06 -18.20
N VAL A 33 9.31 14.88 -17.48
CA VAL A 33 9.29 14.07 -16.27
C VAL A 33 9.53 12.60 -16.60
N HIS A 34 8.89 12.07 -17.63
CA HIS A 34 9.06 10.67 -18.06
C HIS A 34 10.48 10.40 -18.62
N ALA A 35 11.09 11.39 -19.27
CA ALA A 35 12.47 11.29 -19.75
C ALA A 35 13.50 11.18 -18.60
N ILE A 36 13.25 11.89 -17.48
CA ILE A 36 14.15 11.87 -16.31
C ILE A 36 13.87 10.67 -15.41
N LEU A 37 12.58 10.29 -15.25
CA LEU A 37 12.11 9.23 -14.35
C LEU A 37 11.30 8.18 -15.13
N PRO A 38 11.98 7.27 -15.86
CA PRO A 38 11.29 6.20 -16.54
C PRO A 38 10.66 5.21 -15.53
N THR A 39 9.63 4.50 -15.94
CA THR A 39 8.89 3.53 -15.10
C THR A 39 9.77 2.40 -14.54
N SER A 40 10.95 2.16 -15.12
CA SER A 40 11.91 1.18 -14.61
C SER A 40 12.41 1.48 -13.18
N TRP A 41 12.37 2.75 -12.74
CA TRP A 41 12.75 3.16 -11.39
C TRP A 41 11.68 2.83 -10.32
N VAL A 42 10.45 2.52 -10.74
CA VAL A 42 9.34 2.25 -9.81
C VAL A 42 9.66 1.04 -8.92
N ASN A 43 10.12 -0.07 -9.48
CA ASN A 43 10.42 -1.27 -8.71
C ASN A 43 11.56 -1.10 -7.69
N PRO A 44 12.73 -0.51 -8.04
CA PRO A 44 13.77 -0.19 -7.07
C PRO A 44 13.31 0.76 -5.95
N LEU A 45 12.59 1.82 -6.31
CA LEU A 45 12.07 2.78 -5.33
C LEU A 45 11.05 2.12 -4.39
N LEU A 46 10.16 1.28 -4.93
CA LEU A 46 9.22 0.51 -4.12
C LEU A 46 9.94 -0.45 -3.19
N GLY A 47 11.00 -1.12 -3.66
CA GLY A 47 11.86 -1.97 -2.83
C GLY A 47 12.49 -1.21 -1.66
N ILE A 48 12.95 0.02 -1.86
CA ILE A 48 13.50 0.88 -0.78
C ILE A 48 12.42 1.20 0.26
N VAL A 49 11.20 1.54 -0.18
CA VAL A 49 10.07 1.81 0.72
C VAL A 49 9.69 0.56 1.52
N MET A 50 9.62 -0.60 0.85
CA MET A 50 9.29 -1.88 1.48
C MET A 50 10.37 -2.33 2.48
N PHE A 51 11.63 -2.12 2.15
CA PHE A 51 12.76 -2.35 3.06
C PHE A 51 12.64 -1.47 4.31
N GLY A 52 12.35 -0.18 4.13
CA GLY A 52 12.10 0.73 5.23
C GLY A 52 10.95 0.26 6.13
N MET A 53 9.85 -0.19 5.53
CA MET A 53 8.73 -0.76 6.27
C MET A 53 9.14 -2.00 7.06
N GLY A 54 9.94 -2.90 6.46
CA GLY A 54 10.49 -4.08 7.13
C GLY A 54 11.32 -3.72 8.37
N MET A 55 12.12 -2.66 8.30
CA MET A 55 12.91 -2.19 9.46
C MET A 55 12.06 -1.61 10.61
N THR A 56 10.81 -1.27 10.39
CA THR A 56 9.90 -0.80 11.44
C THR A 56 9.13 -1.93 12.12
N LEU A 57 9.03 -3.12 11.50
CA LEU A 57 8.33 -4.28 12.03
C LEU A 57 9.10 -4.91 13.21
N LYS A 58 8.38 -5.29 14.27
CA LYS A 58 8.93 -5.96 15.44
C LYS A 58 8.33 -7.35 15.60
N LEU A 59 9.10 -8.29 16.16
CA LEU A 59 8.58 -9.61 16.54
C LEU A 59 7.38 -9.53 17.50
N SER A 60 7.34 -8.48 18.33
CA SER A 60 6.20 -8.22 19.23
C SER A 60 4.89 -8.01 18.50
N ASP A 61 4.94 -7.48 17.26
CA ASP A 61 3.75 -7.18 16.48
C ASP A 61 3.01 -8.45 16.05
N PHE A 62 3.75 -9.55 15.92
CA PHE A 62 3.17 -10.87 15.62
C PHE A 62 2.56 -11.56 16.85
N LYS A 63 2.89 -11.13 18.08
CA LYS A 63 2.28 -11.72 19.29
C LYS A 63 0.76 -11.56 19.32
N VAL A 64 0.24 -10.49 18.72
CA VAL A 64 -1.20 -10.22 18.65
C VAL A 64 -1.94 -11.30 17.85
N VAL A 65 -1.28 -11.91 16.87
CA VAL A 65 -1.85 -13.03 16.09
C VAL A 65 -2.20 -14.22 16.99
N PHE A 66 -1.36 -14.48 18.00
CA PHE A 66 -1.57 -15.57 18.95
C PHE A 66 -2.46 -15.19 20.13
N THR A 67 -2.48 -13.92 20.52
CA THR A 67 -3.30 -13.44 21.65
C THR A 67 -4.74 -13.14 21.29
N LYS A 68 -4.98 -12.66 20.04
CA LYS A 68 -6.31 -12.30 19.54
C LYS A 68 -6.60 -12.95 18.17
N PRO A 69 -6.51 -14.30 18.03
CA PRO A 69 -6.56 -14.96 16.73
C PRO A 69 -7.89 -14.72 15.99
N LYS A 70 -9.02 -14.70 16.71
CA LYS A 70 -10.34 -14.45 16.12
C LYS A 70 -10.40 -13.07 15.43
N ALA A 71 -9.91 -12.04 16.10
CA ALA A 71 -9.92 -10.68 15.54
C ALA A 71 -9.00 -10.56 14.31
N VAL A 72 -7.82 -11.20 14.37
CA VAL A 72 -6.87 -11.22 13.26
C VAL A 72 -7.44 -11.96 12.06
N ILE A 73 -8.01 -13.16 12.27
CA ILE A 73 -8.61 -13.97 11.19
C ILE A 73 -9.78 -13.20 10.56
N THR A 74 -10.67 -12.61 11.37
CA THR A 74 -11.79 -11.81 10.87
C THR A 74 -11.30 -10.63 10.04
N GLY A 75 -10.25 -9.92 10.48
CA GLY A 75 -9.66 -8.82 9.75
C GLY A 75 -9.02 -9.24 8.42
N ILE A 76 -8.29 -10.37 8.41
CA ILE A 76 -7.69 -10.93 7.18
C ILE A 76 -8.78 -11.35 6.19
N LEU A 77 -9.81 -12.07 6.66
CA LEU A 77 -10.93 -12.50 5.82
C LEU A 77 -11.70 -11.27 5.26
N SER A 78 -11.95 -10.27 6.10
CA SER A 78 -12.57 -9.03 5.67
C SER A 78 -11.74 -8.35 4.56
N GLN A 79 -10.43 -8.26 4.74
CA GLN A 79 -9.54 -7.63 3.75
C GLN A 79 -9.54 -8.39 2.41
N PHE A 80 -9.42 -9.70 2.42
CA PHE A 80 -9.28 -10.50 1.19
C PHE A 80 -10.61 -11.00 0.60
N ILE A 81 -11.74 -10.80 1.28
CA ILE A 81 -13.07 -11.14 0.76
C ILE A 81 -13.84 -9.86 0.44
N ILE A 82 -14.02 -8.98 1.42
CA ILE A 82 -14.90 -7.81 1.26
C ILE A 82 -14.30 -6.81 0.27
N MET A 83 -13.02 -6.48 0.41
CA MET A 83 -12.38 -5.48 -0.47
C MET A 83 -12.35 -5.92 -1.95
N PRO A 84 -11.96 -7.16 -2.32
CA PRO A 84 -12.04 -7.61 -3.70
C PRO A 84 -13.47 -7.66 -4.23
N LEU A 85 -14.46 -8.08 -3.42
CA LEU A 85 -15.86 -8.08 -3.83
C LEU A 85 -16.37 -6.67 -4.12
N ILE A 86 -16.04 -5.70 -3.28
CA ILE A 86 -16.40 -4.30 -3.53
C ILE A 86 -15.74 -3.79 -4.81
N ALA A 87 -14.45 -4.08 -5.00
CA ALA A 87 -13.75 -3.72 -6.23
C ALA A 87 -14.46 -4.30 -7.46
N TRP A 88 -14.85 -5.57 -7.41
CA TRP A 88 -15.58 -6.26 -8.47
C TRP A 88 -16.96 -5.64 -8.74
N VAL A 89 -17.74 -5.37 -7.67
CA VAL A 89 -19.05 -4.70 -7.78
C VAL A 89 -18.90 -3.30 -8.39
N LEU A 90 -17.91 -2.53 -7.97
CA LEU A 90 -17.65 -1.20 -8.54
C LEU A 90 -17.31 -1.29 -10.03
N CYS A 91 -16.51 -2.28 -10.44
CA CYS A 91 -16.22 -2.50 -11.87
C CYS A 91 -17.49 -2.78 -12.67
N LEU A 92 -18.42 -3.57 -12.12
CA LEU A 92 -19.71 -3.87 -12.78
C LEU A 92 -20.64 -2.65 -12.83
N VAL A 93 -20.79 -1.93 -11.71
CA VAL A 93 -21.70 -0.77 -11.61
C VAL A 93 -21.26 0.37 -12.53
N PHE A 94 -19.94 0.64 -12.57
CA PHE A 94 -19.40 1.72 -13.41
C PHE A 94 -19.04 1.28 -14.82
N GLN A 95 -19.24 0.00 -15.17
CA GLN A 95 -18.94 -0.58 -16.49
C GLN A 95 -17.53 -0.16 -16.96
N LEU A 96 -16.54 -0.34 -16.07
CA LEU A 96 -15.17 0.12 -16.31
C LEU A 96 -14.55 -0.59 -17.52
N PRO A 97 -13.78 0.11 -18.37
CA PRO A 97 -12.97 -0.54 -19.39
C PRO A 97 -12.05 -1.59 -18.76
N THR A 98 -11.77 -2.68 -19.46
CA THR A 98 -11.03 -3.84 -18.95
C THR A 98 -9.74 -3.48 -18.25
N GLU A 99 -8.95 -2.57 -18.84
CA GLU A 99 -7.68 -2.11 -18.24
C GLU A 99 -7.86 -1.43 -16.88
N LEU A 100 -8.91 -0.60 -16.75
CA LEU A 100 -9.21 0.07 -15.48
C LEU A 100 -9.82 -0.90 -14.47
N ALA A 101 -10.68 -1.81 -14.91
CA ALA A 101 -11.28 -2.83 -14.06
C ALA A 101 -10.19 -3.69 -13.39
N VAL A 102 -9.20 -4.13 -14.16
CA VAL A 102 -8.04 -4.87 -13.64
C VAL A 102 -7.27 -4.05 -12.60
N GLY A 103 -7.03 -2.77 -12.86
CA GLY A 103 -6.37 -1.88 -11.91
C GLY A 103 -7.15 -1.73 -10.59
N VAL A 104 -8.47 -1.54 -10.66
CA VAL A 104 -9.36 -1.43 -9.49
C VAL A 104 -9.40 -2.76 -8.71
N MET A 105 -9.47 -3.89 -9.40
CA MET A 105 -9.41 -5.22 -8.79
C MET A 105 -8.06 -5.46 -8.09
N LEU A 106 -6.94 -5.09 -8.72
CA LEU A 106 -5.60 -5.15 -8.11
C LEU A 106 -5.56 -4.36 -6.80
N VAL A 107 -6.08 -3.13 -6.78
CA VAL A 107 -6.15 -2.32 -5.55
C VAL A 107 -7.01 -2.99 -4.48
N GLY A 108 -8.15 -3.58 -4.86
CA GLY A 108 -9.03 -4.33 -3.95
C GLY A 108 -8.38 -5.59 -3.38
N CYS A 109 -7.55 -6.27 -4.15
CA CYS A 109 -6.83 -7.48 -3.74
C CYS A 109 -5.53 -7.20 -2.97
N CYS A 110 -5.10 -5.93 -2.87
CA CYS A 110 -3.91 -5.56 -2.12
C CYS A 110 -4.06 -5.75 -0.61
N PRO A 111 -2.97 -6.05 0.10
CA PRO A 111 -2.99 -6.14 1.57
C PRO A 111 -3.29 -4.79 2.22
N GLY A 112 -3.63 -4.81 3.50
CA GLY A 112 -3.89 -3.60 4.29
C GLY A 112 -2.69 -2.64 4.30
N GLY A 113 -2.95 -1.35 4.07
CA GLY A 113 -1.91 -0.32 4.06
C GLY A 113 -1.54 0.19 5.46
N THR A 114 -0.32 0.67 5.64
CA THR A 114 0.18 1.26 6.89
C THR A 114 -0.60 2.50 7.32
N SER A 115 -1.28 3.18 6.39
CA SER A 115 -2.16 4.31 6.70
C SER A 115 -3.31 3.92 7.63
N SER A 116 -3.77 2.66 7.61
CA SER A 116 -4.80 2.16 8.53
C SER A 116 -4.29 2.15 9.98
N ASN A 117 -3.01 1.90 10.22
CA ASN A 117 -2.40 1.91 11.55
C ASN A 117 -2.42 3.32 12.14
N VAL A 118 -2.15 4.34 11.32
CA VAL A 118 -2.22 5.76 11.73
C VAL A 118 -3.66 6.15 12.06
N MET A 119 -4.62 5.74 11.22
CA MET A 119 -6.05 5.98 11.49
C MET A 119 -6.52 5.30 12.76
N THR A 120 -6.09 4.06 13.01
CA THR A 120 -6.38 3.33 14.26
C THR A 120 -5.80 4.05 15.47
N TYR A 121 -4.57 4.58 15.37
CA TYR A 121 -3.96 5.38 16.42
C TYR A 121 -4.76 6.66 16.71
N LEU A 122 -5.11 7.42 15.68
CA LEU A 122 -5.89 8.65 15.82
C LEU A 122 -7.30 8.40 16.40
N SER A 123 -7.88 7.24 16.08
CA SER A 123 -9.18 6.80 16.59
C SER A 123 -9.10 6.18 17.99
N LYS A 124 -7.91 6.16 18.63
CA LYS A 124 -7.65 5.51 19.93
C LYS A 124 -8.03 4.02 19.94
N GLY A 125 -7.90 3.34 18.79
CA GLY A 125 -8.12 1.90 18.63
C GLY A 125 -6.89 1.08 19.03
N ASP A 126 -7.00 -0.26 18.88
CA ASP A 126 -5.90 -1.19 19.15
C ASP A 126 -4.88 -1.19 17.99
N VAL A 127 -3.86 -0.35 18.15
CA VAL A 127 -2.79 -0.20 17.15
C VAL A 127 -2.00 -1.50 16.97
N ALA A 128 -1.78 -2.26 18.04
CA ALA A 128 -1.05 -3.51 17.97
C ALA A 128 -1.79 -4.53 17.09
N LEU A 129 -3.13 -4.60 17.23
CA LEU A 129 -3.97 -5.44 16.38
C LEU A 129 -3.91 -5.00 14.91
N SER A 130 -3.99 -3.69 14.66
CA SER A 130 -3.91 -3.14 13.29
C SER A 130 -2.59 -3.46 12.61
N VAL A 131 -1.46 -3.24 13.30
CA VAL A 131 -0.12 -3.56 12.80
C VAL A 131 0.06 -5.05 12.55
N GLY A 132 -0.40 -5.89 13.48
CA GLY A 132 -0.34 -7.34 13.34
C GLY A 132 -1.15 -7.85 12.14
N MET A 133 -2.37 -7.34 11.93
CA MET A 133 -3.19 -7.68 10.75
C MET A 133 -2.51 -7.23 9.45
N THR A 134 -1.97 -6.00 9.42
CA THR A 134 -1.26 -5.50 8.23
C THR A 134 -0.05 -6.36 7.91
N ALA A 135 0.74 -6.75 8.91
CA ALA A 135 1.90 -7.62 8.71
C ALA A 135 1.49 -9.00 8.16
N CYS A 136 0.45 -9.62 8.72
CA CYS A 136 -0.06 -10.91 8.24
C CYS A 136 -0.59 -10.82 6.82
N THR A 137 -1.41 -9.81 6.49
CA THR A 137 -1.95 -9.65 5.14
C THR A 137 -0.84 -9.39 4.12
N THR A 138 0.21 -8.65 4.50
CA THR A 138 1.36 -8.39 3.63
C THR A 138 2.17 -9.66 3.35
N ILE A 139 2.36 -10.54 4.34
CA ILE A 139 3.04 -11.83 4.15
C ILE A 139 2.21 -12.77 3.26
N MET A 140 0.88 -12.75 3.39
CA MET A 140 -0.02 -13.58 2.58
C MET A 140 -0.22 -13.03 1.16
N ALA A 141 -0.02 -11.74 0.94
CA ALA A 141 -0.29 -11.06 -0.32
C ALA A 141 0.37 -11.71 -1.56
N PRO A 142 1.63 -12.16 -1.56
CA PRO A 142 2.25 -12.77 -2.73
C PRO A 142 1.47 -13.95 -3.30
N VAL A 143 0.80 -14.71 -2.44
CA VAL A 143 0.01 -15.88 -2.83
C VAL A 143 -1.45 -15.50 -3.08
N VAL A 144 -2.05 -14.75 -2.14
CA VAL A 144 -3.49 -14.47 -2.15
C VAL A 144 -3.86 -13.41 -3.21
N THR A 145 -3.06 -12.35 -3.37
CA THR A 145 -3.37 -11.28 -4.31
C THR A 145 -3.41 -11.79 -5.76
N PRO A 146 -2.40 -12.53 -6.29
CA PRO A 146 -2.49 -13.07 -7.65
C PRO A 146 -3.65 -14.06 -7.83
N ALA A 147 -3.92 -14.89 -6.83
CA ALA A 147 -5.03 -15.85 -6.89
C ALA A 147 -6.38 -15.14 -6.99
N LEU A 148 -6.60 -14.10 -6.18
CA LEU A 148 -7.84 -13.30 -6.22
C LEU A 148 -7.98 -12.51 -7.51
N VAL A 149 -6.90 -11.92 -8.01
CA VAL A 149 -6.93 -11.18 -9.29
C VAL A 149 -7.29 -12.11 -10.44
N LEU A 150 -6.68 -13.29 -10.52
CA LEU A 150 -7.04 -14.27 -11.56
C LEU A 150 -8.46 -14.80 -11.39
N LEU A 151 -8.94 -14.99 -10.16
CA LEU A 151 -10.31 -15.44 -9.91
C LEU A 151 -11.35 -14.41 -10.35
N LEU A 152 -11.10 -13.13 -10.08
CA LEU A 152 -12.06 -12.05 -10.31
C LEU A 152 -11.94 -11.40 -11.68
N ALA A 153 -10.73 -11.21 -12.18
CA ALA A 153 -10.47 -10.63 -13.50
C ALA A 153 -10.56 -11.66 -14.62
N GLY A 154 -10.50 -12.95 -14.29
CA GLY A 154 -10.65 -14.05 -15.25
C GLY A 154 -9.66 -13.96 -16.41
N GLN A 155 -10.14 -14.22 -17.63
CA GLN A 155 -9.35 -14.19 -18.87
C GLN A 155 -9.01 -12.76 -19.37
N ALA A 156 -9.45 -11.72 -18.66
CA ALA A 156 -9.17 -10.34 -19.03
C ALA A 156 -7.70 -9.93 -18.77
N VAL A 157 -6.93 -10.80 -18.11
CA VAL A 157 -5.53 -10.54 -17.76
C VAL A 157 -4.65 -11.64 -18.33
N ASP A 158 -3.90 -11.34 -19.37
CA ASP A 158 -2.87 -12.23 -19.92
C ASP A 158 -1.61 -12.26 -19.04
N VAL A 159 -1.76 -12.41 -17.73
CA VAL A 159 -0.65 -12.46 -16.79
C VAL A 159 -0.61 -13.80 -16.08
N SER A 160 0.55 -14.48 -16.19
CA SER A 160 0.76 -15.74 -15.49
C SER A 160 0.77 -15.52 -13.96
N TYR A 161 0.04 -16.37 -13.24
CA TYR A 161 0.05 -16.42 -11.77
C TYR A 161 1.48 -16.41 -11.20
N VAL A 162 2.36 -17.26 -11.76
CA VAL A 162 3.75 -17.39 -11.31
C VAL A 162 4.54 -16.10 -11.51
N SER A 163 4.33 -15.41 -12.62
CA SER A 163 4.98 -14.13 -12.90
C SER A 163 4.55 -13.05 -11.91
N MET A 164 3.26 -12.93 -11.61
CA MET A 164 2.74 -12.01 -10.58
C MET A 164 3.28 -12.35 -9.20
N LEU A 165 3.22 -13.62 -8.81
CA LEU A 165 3.73 -14.10 -7.53
C LEU A 165 5.21 -13.74 -7.37
N MET A 166 6.03 -14.06 -8.38
CA MET A 166 7.47 -13.80 -8.33
C MET A 166 7.78 -12.31 -8.26
N SER A 167 7.05 -11.49 -8.99
CA SER A 167 7.19 -10.02 -8.94
C SER A 167 6.88 -9.47 -7.55
N ILE A 168 5.77 -9.91 -6.93
CA ILE A 168 5.41 -9.46 -5.57
C ILE A 168 6.42 -9.98 -4.54
N VAL A 169 6.88 -11.21 -4.67
CA VAL A 169 7.93 -11.75 -3.78
C VAL A 169 9.20 -10.92 -3.88
N GLN A 170 9.68 -10.63 -5.08
CA GLN A 170 10.93 -9.91 -5.28
C GLN A 170 10.84 -8.43 -4.86
N VAL A 171 9.74 -7.75 -5.18
CA VAL A 171 9.62 -6.29 -4.97
C VAL A 171 9.08 -5.94 -3.59
N VAL A 172 8.31 -6.84 -2.96
CA VAL A 172 7.65 -6.58 -1.67
C VAL A 172 8.24 -7.46 -0.57
N LEU A 173 8.16 -8.79 -0.72
CA LEU A 173 8.47 -9.70 0.38
C LEU A 173 9.96 -9.72 0.71
N VAL A 174 10.83 -9.81 -0.29
CA VAL A 174 12.30 -9.86 -0.09
C VAL A 174 12.81 -8.59 0.61
N PRO A 175 12.49 -7.37 0.16
CA PRO A 175 12.93 -6.16 0.86
C PRO A 175 12.38 -6.05 2.29
N ILE A 176 11.12 -6.41 2.52
CA ILE A 176 10.53 -6.43 3.87
C ILE A 176 11.27 -7.42 4.78
N ALA A 177 11.52 -8.64 4.29
CA ALA A 177 12.23 -9.66 5.04
C ALA A 177 13.65 -9.21 5.39
N LEU A 178 14.38 -8.63 4.44
CA LEU A 178 15.72 -8.06 4.68
C LEU A 178 15.68 -6.95 5.74
N GLY A 179 14.73 -6.02 5.63
CA GLY A 179 14.55 -4.95 6.62
C GLY A 179 14.25 -5.50 8.01
N PHE A 180 13.36 -6.49 8.10
CA PHE A 180 13.01 -7.16 9.35
C PHE A 180 14.20 -7.89 9.98
N VAL A 181 14.99 -8.61 9.20
CA VAL A 181 16.21 -9.30 9.67
C VAL A 181 17.22 -8.29 10.21
N ILE A 182 17.44 -7.17 9.50
CA ILE A 182 18.34 -6.11 9.99
C ILE A 182 17.82 -5.50 11.29
N ASN A 183 16.51 -5.29 11.42
CA ASN A 183 15.93 -4.81 12.67
C ASN A 183 16.13 -5.82 13.83
N ALA A 184 15.99 -7.11 13.55
CA ALA A 184 16.18 -8.17 14.56
C ALA A 184 17.64 -8.30 15.00
N LEU A 185 18.60 -8.22 14.07
CA LEU A 185 20.02 -8.41 14.33
C LEU A 185 20.73 -7.12 14.82
N ALA A 186 20.35 -5.97 14.31
CA ALA A 186 20.99 -4.69 14.55
C ALA A 186 19.98 -3.61 14.96
N SER A 187 19.24 -3.86 16.03
CA SER A 187 18.17 -2.97 16.52
C SER A 187 18.60 -1.52 16.77
N LYS A 188 19.85 -1.28 17.19
CA LYS A 188 20.41 0.07 17.35
C LYS A 188 20.52 0.83 16.02
N VAL A 189 20.95 0.13 14.96
CA VAL A 189 21.06 0.71 13.61
C VAL A 189 19.66 0.95 13.05
N ALA A 190 18.76 -0.01 13.19
CA ALA A 190 17.38 0.13 12.77
C ALA A 190 16.67 1.30 13.46
N GLN A 191 16.87 1.52 14.76
CA GLN A 191 16.35 2.67 15.49
C GLN A 191 16.95 4.01 15.03
N ALA A 192 18.22 4.05 14.65
CA ALA A 192 18.83 5.25 14.08
C ALA A 192 18.25 5.56 12.68
N CYS A 193 18.08 4.52 11.86
CA CYS A 193 17.49 4.64 10.53
C CYS A 193 15.99 4.95 10.56
N SER A 194 15.24 4.42 11.53
CA SER A 194 13.79 4.64 11.64
C SER A 194 13.37 6.11 11.73
N LYS A 195 14.28 6.98 12.18
CA LYS A 195 14.08 8.44 12.23
C LYS A 195 14.14 9.11 10.85
N VAL A 196 14.89 8.52 9.92
CA VAL A 196 15.09 9.04 8.55
C VAL A 196 14.19 8.34 7.53
N LEU A 197 13.77 7.11 7.83
CA LEU A 197 12.92 6.28 6.97
C LEU A 197 11.65 6.97 6.47
N PRO A 198 10.87 7.70 7.30
CA PRO A 198 9.68 8.38 6.82
C PRO A 198 10.00 9.40 5.73
N LEU A 199 11.12 10.13 5.85
CA LEU A 199 11.56 11.09 4.85
C LEU A 199 11.95 10.39 3.54
N VAL A 200 12.73 9.31 3.63
CA VAL A 200 13.12 8.49 2.47
C VAL A 200 11.88 7.91 1.78
N SER A 201 10.92 7.42 2.56
CA SER A 201 9.66 6.88 2.03
C SER A 201 8.83 7.95 1.31
N VAL A 202 8.71 9.17 1.88
CA VAL A 202 7.98 10.27 1.24
C VAL A 202 8.62 10.65 -0.09
N ILE A 203 9.96 10.77 -0.13
CA ILE A 203 10.69 11.08 -1.36
C ILE A 203 10.50 9.96 -2.40
N ALA A 204 10.72 8.71 -2.00
CA ALA A 204 10.58 7.58 -2.92
C ALA A 204 9.15 7.44 -3.46
N ILE A 205 8.12 7.57 -2.61
CA ILE A 205 6.72 7.53 -3.03
C ILE A 205 6.40 8.71 -3.96
N SER A 206 6.93 9.91 -3.69
CA SER A 206 6.73 11.06 -4.58
C SER A 206 7.35 10.83 -5.95
N LEU A 207 8.54 10.24 -6.02
CA LEU A 207 9.18 9.87 -7.29
C LEU A 207 8.40 8.76 -8.03
N ILE A 208 7.88 7.77 -7.32
CA ILE A 208 7.02 6.72 -7.90
C ILE A 208 5.76 7.34 -8.49
N ILE A 209 5.07 8.23 -7.74
CA ILE A 209 3.88 8.93 -8.23
C ILE A 209 4.23 9.72 -9.49
N MET A 210 5.34 10.44 -9.48
CA MET A 210 5.80 11.24 -10.62
C MET A 210 6.04 10.37 -11.85
N ALA A 211 6.75 9.24 -11.71
CA ALA A 211 7.02 8.30 -12.80
C ALA A 211 5.75 7.66 -13.36
N VAL A 212 4.85 7.19 -12.48
CA VAL A 212 3.61 6.50 -12.89
C VAL A 212 2.61 7.46 -13.51
N VAL A 213 2.42 8.65 -12.92
CA VAL A 213 1.47 9.65 -13.41
C VAL A 213 1.92 10.23 -14.76
N SER A 214 3.22 10.54 -14.92
CA SER A 214 3.75 11.05 -16.20
C SER A 214 3.60 10.02 -17.33
N ALA A 215 3.89 8.75 -17.04
CA ALA A 215 3.74 7.67 -18.02
C ALA A 215 2.29 7.41 -18.46
N ASN A 216 1.31 7.73 -17.61
CA ASN A 216 -0.11 7.49 -17.87
C ASN A 216 -0.93 8.79 -18.02
N ALA A 217 -0.28 9.94 -18.23
CA ALA A 217 -0.93 11.24 -18.23
C ALA A 217 -2.08 11.33 -19.24
N ALA A 218 -1.90 10.82 -20.46
CA ALA A 218 -2.93 10.83 -21.50
C ALA A 218 -4.17 10.02 -21.09
N LYS A 219 -4.00 8.85 -20.48
CA LYS A 219 -5.11 8.02 -19.98
C LYS A 219 -5.80 8.68 -18.78
N LEU A 220 -5.03 9.29 -17.88
CA LEU A 220 -5.57 9.98 -16.70
C LEU A 220 -6.40 11.20 -17.06
N MET A 221 -6.04 11.93 -18.10
CA MET A 221 -6.82 13.09 -18.58
C MET A 221 -8.19 12.70 -19.14
N THR A 222 -8.30 11.51 -19.76
CA THR A 222 -9.56 11.04 -20.38
C THR A 222 -10.50 10.36 -19.38
N VAL A 223 -9.96 9.61 -18.42
CA VAL A 223 -10.76 8.75 -17.51
C VAL A 223 -10.56 9.13 -16.03
N GLY A 224 -9.77 10.15 -15.73
CA GLY A 224 -9.34 10.48 -14.38
C GLY A 224 -10.47 10.78 -13.40
N TRP A 225 -11.55 11.43 -13.85
CA TRP A 225 -12.72 11.69 -13.00
C TRP A 225 -13.39 10.39 -12.50
N LEU A 226 -13.47 9.38 -13.35
CA LEU A 226 -14.05 8.09 -13.03
C LEU A 226 -13.18 7.35 -11.98
N ILE A 227 -11.85 7.40 -12.16
CA ILE A 227 -10.89 6.82 -11.23
C ILE A 227 -11.01 7.50 -9.85
N ILE A 228 -11.13 8.83 -9.80
CA ILE A 228 -11.29 9.58 -8.55
C ILE A 228 -12.56 9.13 -7.81
N VAL A 229 -13.69 9.01 -8.51
CA VAL A 229 -14.94 8.55 -7.92
C VAL A 229 -14.81 7.12 -7.35
N VAL A 230 -14.25 6.20 -8.13
CA VAL A 230 -14.05 4.80 -7.70
C VAL A 230 -13.11 4.71 -6.51
N VAL A 231 -11.98 5.43 -6.54
CA VAL A 231 -11.00 5.45 -5.43
C VAL A 231 -11.59 6.12 -4.18
N MET A 232 -12.46 7.12 -4.31
CA MET A 232 -13.15 7.73 -3.16
C MET A 232 -14.18 6.79 -2.53
N LEU A 233 -14.83 5.93 -3.31
CA LEU A 233 -15.81 4.96 -2.81
C LEU A 233 -15.14 3.77 -2.09
N MET A 234 -13.97 3.32 -2.54
CA MET A 234 -13.23 2.22 -1.91
C MET A 234 -12.86 2.44 -0.42
N PRO A 235 -12.33 3.61 0.01
CA PRO A 235 -11.95 3.81 1.41
C PRO A 235 -13.12 4.06 2.37
N ILE A 236 -14.32 4.38 1.88
CA ILE A 236 -15.49 4.59 2.74
C ILE A 236 -15.81 3.32 3.51
N ASP A 237 -15.62 2.17 2.89
CA ASP A 237 -15.89 0.87 3.48
C ASP A 237 -14.75 0.36 4.40
N ARG A 238 -13.52 0.81 4.20
CA ARG A 238 -12.41 0.59 5.15
C ARG A 238 -12.69 1.19 6.54
N LYS A 239 -13.46 2.27 6.62
CA LYS A 239 -13.88 2.87 7.89
C LYS A 239 -14.95 2.04 8.60
N SER A 240 -15.85 1.38 7.87
CA SER A 240 -16.91 0.55 8.46
C SER A 240 -16.37 -0.75 9.06
N GLY A 241 -15.36 -1.37 8.44
CA GLY A 241 -14.69 -2.56 8.98
C GLY A 241 -13.96 -2.32 10.30
N SER A 242 -13.40 -1.12 10.51
CA SER A 242 -12.73 -0.76 11.78
C SER A 242 -13.68 -0.26 12.85
N ALA A 243 -14.87 0.23 12.49
CA ALA A 243 -15.89 0.74 13.42
C ALA A 243 -16.68 -0.38 14.13
N GLY A 244 -16.67 -1.61 13.59
CA GLY A 244 -17.36 -2.76 14.17
C GLY A 244 -16.58 -3.52 15.25
N MET A 245 -15.32 -3.15 15.54
CA MET A 245 -14.58 -3.80 16.64
C MET A 245 -15.01 -3.22 18.00
N PRO A 246 -15.43 -4.08 18.96
CA PRO A 246 -15.81 -3.62 20.29
C PRO A 246 -14.63 -2.90 20.94
N ARG A 247 -14.89 -1.71 21.46
CA ARG A 247 -13.93 -0.97 22.27
C ARG A 247 -13.58 -1.85 23.47
N PRO A 248 -12.31 -2.09 23.77
CA PRO A 248 -11.96 -2.68 25.07
C PRO A 248 -12.43 -1.69 26.15
N ILE A 249 -13.25 -2.18 27.06
CA ILE A 249 -13.67 -1.51 28.29
C ILE A 249 -12.46 -1.36 29.20
#